data_1439fa4d07ac088d834d51f0800037cd
#
_entry.id   1439fa4d07ac088d834d51f0800037cd
#
_cell.length_a   1.000
_cell.length_b   1.000
_cell.length_c   1.000
_cell.angle_alpha   90.00
_cell.angle_beta   90.00
_cell.angle_gamma   90.00
#
_symmetry.space_group_name_H-M   'P 1'
#
loop_
_entity.id
_entity.type
_entity.pdbx_description
1 polymer ?
#
loop_
_entity_poly.entity_id
_entity_poly.type
_entity_poly.pdbx_seq_one_letter_code
_entity_poly.pdbx_strand_id
1 'polypeptide(L)' 'MSKLDEYVNLPYTLIVIPDLEEGGFTAYFPELQGCITCGESYAEAVNNAIEAKEEWLTACIEDGINIPKPNQQVVSWL' A
#
# COMPACT_ATOMS: atom_id res chain seq x y z
N MET A 1 13.63 4.51 -17.39
CA MET A 1 12.80 4.03 -16.30
C MET A 1 11.76 5.07 -15.95
N SER A 2 10.54 4.65 -15.72
CA SER A 2 9.47 5.58 -15.43
C SER A 2 9.50 6.00 -13.96
N LYS A 3 8.88 7.13 -13.68
CA LYS A 3 8.74 7.61 -12.31
C LYS A 3 7.95 6.63 -11.46
N LEU A 4 6.97 5.94 -12.07
CA LEU A 4 6.20 4.92 -11.39
C LEU A 4 7.10 3.79 -10.88
N ASP A 5 8.04 3.32 -11.71
CA ASP A 5 8.95 2.25 -11.31
C ASP A 5 9.77 2.63 -10.08
N GLU A 6 10.17 3.90 -9.97
CA GLU A 6 10.91 4.36 -8.81
C GLU A 6 10.12 4.21 -7.52
N TYR A 7 8.83 4.59 -7.57
CA TYR A 7 8.00 4.56 -6.36
C TYR A 7 7.48 3.16 -6.05
N VAL A 8 7.12 2.39 -7.07
CA VAL A 8 6.57 1.04 -6.88
C VAL A 8 7.54 0.14 -6.13
N ASN A 9 8.83 0.34 -6.34
CA ASN A 9 9.86 -0.50 -5.72
C ASN A 9 10.34 0.01 -4.36
N LEU A 10 9.79 1.13 -3.88
CA LEU A 10 10.16 1.63 -2.55
C LEU A 10 9.50 0.78 -1.47
N PRO A 11 10.15 0.65 -0.30
CA PRO A 11 9.67 -0.23 0.77
C PRO A 11 8.57 0.40 1.61
N TYR A 12 7.40 0.63 1.01
CA TYR A 12 6.24 1.10 1.75
C TYR A 12 5.72 0.03 2.70
N THR A 13 5.25 0.45 3.86
CA THR A 13 4.68 -0.45 4.85
C THR A 13 3.32 -0.94 4.39
N LEU A 14 3.10 -2.25 4.41
CA LEU A 14 1.80 -2.83 4.13
C LEU A 14 1.25 -3.45 5.41
N ILE A 15 0.04 -3.03 5.79
CA ILE A 15 -0.64 -3.57 6.95
C ILE A 15 -1.82 -4.39 6.47
N VAL A 16 -1.93 -5.63 6.97
CA VAL A 16 -3.03 -6.53 6.63
C VAL A 16 -3.66 -6.99 7.93
N ILE A 17 -4.96 -6.74 8.08
CA ILE A 17 -5.68 -7.11 9.30
C ILE A 17 -6.93 -7.88 8.95
N PRO A 18 -7.31 -8.89 9.79
CA PRO A 18 -8.55 -9.61 9.55
C PRO A 18 -9.76 -8.74 9.88
N ASP A 19 -10.80 -8.87 9.07
CA ASP A 19 -12.07 -8.20 9.31
C ASP A 19 -12.98 -9.20 10.03
N LEU A 20 -13.15 -9.00 11.32
CA LEU A 20 -13.89 -9.95 12.16
C LEU A 20 -15.40 -9.82 12.00
N GLU A 21 -15.88 -8.73 11.44
CA GLU A 21 -17.30 -8.51 11.25
C GLU A 21 -17.81 -9.07 9.93
N GLU A 22 -17.11 -8.79 8.85
CA GLU A 22 -17.57 -9.17 7.51
C GLU A 22 -16.79 -10.34 6.92
N GLY A 23 -15.71 -10.74 7.58
CA GLY A 23 -14.83 -11.77 7.07
C GLY A 23 -13.81 -11.19 6.11
N GLY A 24 -12.84 -12.00 5.74
CA GLY A 24 -11.76 -11.54 4.88
C GLY A 24 -10.74 -10.68 5.60
N PHE A 25 -10.02 -9.89 4.82
CA PHE A 25 -8.90 -9.08 5.33
C PHE A 25 -8.94 -7.70 4.69
N THR A 26 -8.51 -6.70 5.47
CA THR A 26 -8.27 -5.35 4.97
C THR A 26 -6.78 -5.13 4.85
N ALA A 27 -6.34 -4.52 3.76
CA ALA A 27 -4.92 -4.23 3.53
C ALA A 27 -4.76 -2.77 3.14
N TYR A 28 -3.76 -2.10 3.71
CA TYR A 28 -3.54 -0.70 3.39
C TYR A 28 -2.09 -0.29 3.61
N PHE A 29 -1.73 0.83 2.97
CA PHE A 29 -0.40 1.42 3.11
C PHE A 29 -0.54 2.71 3.92
N PRO A 30 -0.10 2.74 5.17
CA PRO A 30 -0.29 3.92 6.02
C PRO A 30 0.40 5.18 5.48
N GLU A 31 1.49 5.03 4.74
CA GLU A 31 2.18 6.18 4.15
C GLU A 31 1.45 6.75 2.94
N LEU A 32 0.55 5.98 2.33
CA LEU A 32 -0.19 6.38 1.14
C LEU A 32 -1.66 6.57 1.50
N GLN A 33 -2.00 7.78 1.91
CA GLN A 33 -3.32 8.07 2.44
C GLN A 33 -4.44 7.71 1.47
N GLY A 34 -5.37 6.90 1.93
CA GLY A 34 -6.49 6.45 1.10
C GLY A 34 -6.20 5.21 0.26
N CYS A 35 -4.98 4.69 0.32
CA CYS A 35 -4.62 3.48 -0.42
C CYS A 35 -4.97 2.26 0.43
N ILE A 36 -6.23 1.83 0.33
CA ILE A 36 -6.78 0.75 1.14
C ILE A 36 -7.60 -0.19 0.25
N THR A 37 -7.54 -1.46 0.54
CA THR A 37 -8.29 -2.47 -0.19
C THR A 37 -8.63 -3.65 0.73
N CYS A 38 -9.26 -4.66 0.19
CA CYS A 38 -9.61 -5.85 0.93
C CYS A 38 -9.48 -7.09 0.06
N GLY A 39 -9.59 -8.26 0.68
CA GLY A 39 -9.57 -9.53 -0.01
C GLY A 39 -10.18 -10.60 0.88
N GLU A 40 -10.62 -11.70 0.28
CA GLU A 40 -11.25 -12.78 1.03
C GLU A 40 -10.22 -13.64 1.77
N SER A 41 -8.98 -13.65 1.28
CA SER A 41 -7.88 -14.36 1.93
C SER A 41 -6.73 -13.40 2.15
N TYR A 42 -5.78 -13.81 2.99
CA TYR A 42 -4.58 -13.01 3.21
C TYR A 42 -3.86 -12.74 1.88
N ALA A 43 -3.66 -13.79 1.08
CA ALA A 43 -2.95 -13.66 -0.19
C ALA A 43 -3.68 -12.73 -1.16
N GLU A 44 -5.00 -12.84 -1.22
CA GLU A 44 -5.79 -11.98 -2.08
C GLU A 44 -5.70 -10.52 -1.65
N ALA A 45 -5.79 -10.27 -0.34
CA ALA A 45 -5.67 -8.90 0.18
C ALA A 45 -4.31 -8.29 -0.16
N VAL A 46 -3.23 -9.07 -0.04
CA VAL A 46 -1.88 -8.60 -0.39
C VAL A 46 -1.78 -8.29 -1.88
N ASN A 47 -2.27 -9.18 -2.73
CA ASN A 47 -2.23 -8.95 -4.17
C ASN A 47 -3.04 -7.73 -4.58
N ASN A 48 -4.23 -7.59 -3.99
CA ASN A 48 -5.07 -6.41 -4.26
C ASN A 48 -4.40 -5.12 -3.78
N ALA A 49 -3.69 -5.19 -2.67
CA ALA A 49 -2.98 -4.03 -2.13
C ALA A 49 -1.85 -3.59 -3.07
N ILE A 50 -1.13 -4.55 -3.65
CA ILE A 50 -0.06 -4.24 -4.59
C ILE A 50 -0.62 -3.53 -5.83
N GLU A 51 -1.75 -4.02 -6.35
CA GLU A 51 -2.43 -3.38 -7.47
C GLU A 51 -2.95 -1.98 -7.10
N ALA A 52 -3.55 -1.85 -5.91
CA ALA A 52 -4.07 -0.57 -5.44
C ALA A 52 -2.95 0.46 -5.29
N LYS A 53 -1.80 0.03 -4.80
CA LYS A 53 -0.63 0.91 -4.68
C LYS A 53 -0.20 1.44 -6.04
N GLU A 54 -0.12 0.55 -7.02
CA GLU A 54 0.28 0.94 -8.37
C GLU A 54 -0.69 1.95 -8.98
N GLU A 55 -1.99 1.71 -8.83
CA GLU A 55 -3.01 2.64 -9.32
C GLU A 55 -2.94 3.98 -8.59
N TRP A 56 -2.76 3.94 -7.28
CA TRP A 56 -2.67 5.13 -6.45
C TRP A 56 -1.47 5.99 -6.86
N LEU A 57 -0.31 5.36 -7.05
CA LEU A 57 0.91 6.05 -7.45
C LEU A 57 0.77 6.62 -8.85
N THR A 58 0.17 5.88 -9.76
CA THR A 58 -0.06 6.32 -11.14
C THR A 58 -0.93 7.59 -11.15
N ALA A 59 -2.01 7.58 -10.39
CA ALA A 59 -2.89 8.74 -10.31
C ALA A 59 -2.17 9.98 -9.77
N CYS A 60 -1.35 9.80 -8.73
CA CYS A 60 -0.57 10.91 -8.17
C CYS A 60 0.43 11.48 -9.17
N ILE A 61 1.09 10.60 -9.92
CA ILE A 61 2.06 11.04 -10.93
C ILE A 61 1.36 11.83 -12.03
N GLU A 62 0.22 11.33 -12.48
CA GLU A 62 -0.55 12.00 -13.54
C GLU A 62 -1.06 13.37 -13.09
N ASP A 63 -1.43 13.49 -11.84
CA ASP A 63 -1.99 14.74 -11.31
C ASP A 63 -0.92 15.67 -10.74
N GLY A 64 0.34 15.27 -10.76
CA GLY A 64 1.42 16.08 -10.23
C GLY A 64 1.39 16.23 -8.72
N ILE A 65 0.79 15.28 -8.03
CA ILE A 65 0.70 15.31 -6.57
C ILE A 65 1.97 14.72 -5.97
N ASN A 66 2.48 15.35 -4.92
CA ASN A 66 3.64 14.83 -4.21
C ASN A 66 3.33 13.50 -3.57
N ILE A 67 4.22 12.53 -3.81
CA ILE A 67 4.09 11.19 -3.26
C ILE A 67 4.99 11.09 -2.04
N PRO A 68 4.46 10.78 -0.86
CA PRO A 68 5.29 10.62 0.32
C PRO A 68 6.24 9.43 0.16
N LYS A 69 7.43 9.56 0.70
CA LYS A 69 8.39 8.46 0.69
C LYS A 69 8.12 7.54 1.86
N PRO A 70 8.56 6.28 1.78
CA PRO A 70 8.35 5.34 2.87
C PRO A 70 8.94 5.86 4.17
N ASN A 71 8.24 5.58 5.24
CA ASN A 71 8.67 5.97 6.56
C ASN A 71 9.78 5.02 7.02
N GLN A 72 11.00 5.52 7.12
CA GLN A 72 12.14 4.70 7.53
C GLN A 72 12.24 4.65 9.05
N GLN A 73 11.30 3.97 9.66
CA GLN A 73 11.38 3.77 11.08
C GLN A 73 12.25 2.55 11.37
N VAL A 74 13.28 2.77 12.17
CA VAL A 74 14.02 1.65 12.73
C VAL A 74 13.17 1.09 13.86
N VAL A 75 12.54 -0.05 13.59
CA VAL A 75 11.77 -0.70 14.63
C VAL A 75 12.70 -1.55 15.46
N SER A 76 12.94 -1.11 16.67
CA SER A 76 13.75 -1.87 17.62
C SER A 76 12.82 -2.65 18.52
N TRP A 77 12.72 -3.93 18.29
CA TRP A 77 11.90 -4.82 19.09
C TRP A 77 12.61 -5.31 20.34
N LEU A 78 13.90 -5.05 20.40
CA LEU A 78 14.74 -5.63 21.45
C LEU A 78 15.27 -4.61 22.40
#